data_8c6184a40bdb31beb4c9ec48ccb68dc0
#
_entry.id   8c6184a40bdb31beb4c9ec48ccb68dc0
#
_cell.length_a   1.000
_cell.length_b   1.000
_cell.length_c   1.000
_cell.angle_alpha   90.00
_cell.angle_beta   90.00
_cell.angle_gamma   90.00
#
_symmetry.space_group_name_H-M   'P 1'
#
loop_
_entity.id
_entity.type
_entity.pdbx_description
1 polymer ?
#
loop_
_entity_poly.entity_id
_entity_poly.type
_entity_poly.pdbx_seq_one_letter_code
_entity_poly.pdbx_strand_id
1 'polypeptide(L)'
;VETTINGIGERAGNASLEEVAMAFRTRRDALPYRTGIETRNILRTSRLLATITGFDVQPNKAIVGRNAFAHESGIHQDGVLKDASTYEIMTPESVGWTKSSLVLGKHSGRAAFRDKLR
;
A
#
# COMPACT_ATOMS: atom_id res chain seq x y z
N VAL A 1 14.28 7.82 -11.64
CA VAL A 1 13.94 6.41 -11.45
C VAL A 1 12.67 6.09 -12.23
N GLU A 2 12.72 5.04 -13.00
CA GLU A 2 11.55 4.57 -13.70
C GLU A 2 10.82 3.54 -12.86
N THR A 3 9.50 3.73 -12.72
CA THR A 3 8.66 2.82 -11.95
C THR A 3 7.32 2.67 -12.63
N THR A 4 6.57 1.67 -12.23
CA THR A 4 5.20 1.49 -12.68
C THR A 4 4.30 1.21 -11.49
N ILE A 5 3.03 1.57 -11.61
CA ILE A 5 2.04 1.25 -10.59
C ILE A 5 1.88 -0.26 -10.53
N ASN A 6 1.88 -0.82 -9.33
CA ASN A 6 1.85 -2.27 -9.08
C ASN A 6 3.08 -3.01 -9.61
N GLY A 7 4.07 -2.31 -10.15
CA GLY A 7 5.26 -2.93 -10.69
C GLY A 7 5.05 -3.69 -11.99
N ILE A 8 3.95 -3.45 -12.69
CA ILE A 8 3.67 -4.19 -13.92
C ILE A 8 4.66 -3.82 -15.03
N GLY A 9 4.99 -4.79 -15.88
CA GLY A 9 5.94 -4.56 -16.95
C GLY A 9 6.33 -5.87 -17.60
N GLU A 10 7.23 -5.79 -18.57
CA GLU A 10 7.71 -6.95 -19.29
C GLU A 10 8.43 -7.94 -18.35
N ARG A 11 8.34 -9.20 -18.69
CA ARG A 11 9.02 -10.29 -17.97
C ARG A 11 8.65 -10.30 -16.49
N ALA A 12 9.59 -10.00 -15.63
CA ALA A 12 9.36 -9.99 -14.18
C ALA A 12 8.76 -8.69 -13.66
N GLY A 13 8.56 -7.71 -14.54
CA GLY A 13 7.97 -6.44 -14.15
C GLY A 13 9.01 -5.37 -13.89
N ASN A 14 8.55 -4.28 -13.32
CA ASN A 14 9.36 -3.10 -13.01
C ASN A 14 9.34 -2.81 -11.51
N ALA A 15 10.14 -1.85 -11.09
CA ALA A 15 10.06 -1.35 -9.73
C ALA A 15 8.67 -0.76 -9.50
N SER A 16 8.13 -1.02 -8.33
CA SER A 16 6.78 -0.59 -7.99
C SER A 16 6.80 0.87 -7.52
N LEU A 17 6.02 1.74 -8.17
CA LEU A 17 5.96 3.16 -7.83
C LEU A 17 5.57 3.35 -6.37
N GLU A 18 4.60 2.59 -5.89
CA GLU A 18 4.12 2.73 -4.51
C GLU A 18 5.21 2.40 -3.51
N GLU A 19 6.04 1.39 -3.80
CA GLU A 19 7.13 1.02 -2.89
C GLU A 19 8.25 2.05 -2.90
N VAL A 20 8.60 2.57 -4.06
CA VAL A 20 9.64 3.60 -4.17
C VAL A 20 9.18 4.89 -3.50
N ALA A 21 7.95 5.31 -3.74
CA ALA A 21 7.42 6.54 -3.15
C ALA A 21 7.38 6.44 -1.63
N MET A 22 6.95 5.31 -1.10
CA MET A 22 6.87 5.15 0.35
C MET A 22 8.25 4.95 0.98
N ALA A 23 9.22 4.40 0.24
CA ALA A 23 10.60 4.34 0.73
C ALA A 23 11.16 5.75 0.94
N PHE A 24 10.93 6.67 0.01
CA PHE A 24 11.35 8.06 0.18
C PHE A 24 10.66 8.71 1.37
N ARG A 25 9.39 8.43 1.57
CA ARG A 25 8.64 9.04 2.64
C ARG A 25 9.02 8.51 4.02
N THR A 26 9.21 7.20 4.15
CA THR A 26 9.45 6.56 5.45
C THR A 26 10.92 6.53 5.86
N ARG A 27 11.83 6.61 4.91
CA ARG A 27 13.27 6.52 5.18
C ARG A 27 13.98 7.81 4.82
N ARG A 28 13.48 8.94 5.32
CA ARG A 28 14.12 10.24 5.09
C ARG A 28 15.51 10.33 5.71
N ASP A 29 15.75 9.50 6.72
CA ASP A 29 17.07 9.41 7.35
C ASP A 29 18.15 8.91 6.37
N ALA A 30 17.77 7.96 5.49
CA ALA A 30 18.71 7.37 4.54
C ALA A 30 18.51 7.92 3.12
N LEU A 31 17.31 8.41 2.79
CA LEU A 31 16.94 8.86 1.45
C LEU A 31 16.41 10.30 1.52
N PRO A 32 17.30 11.30 1.46
CA PRO A 32 16.89 12.70 1.68
C PRO A 32 16.23 13.35 0.46
N TYR A 33 15.42 12.61 -0.25
CA TYR A 33 14.72 13.09 -1.44
C TYR A 33 13.22 13.17 -1.17
N ARG A 34 12.53 13.99 -1.94
CA ARG A 34 11.10 14.15 -1.85
C ARG A 34 10.44 13.76 -3.16
N THR A 35 9.20 13.36 -3.06
CA THR A 35 8.36 13.11 -4.23
C THR A 35 7.08 13.93 -4.11
N GLY A 36 6.52 14.33 -5.23
CA GLY A 36 5.23 15.03 -5.27
C GLY A 36 4.03 14.11 -5.32
N ILE A 37 4.24 12.81 -5.20
CA ILE A 37 3.16 11.84 -5.28
C ILE A 37 2.24 11.96 -4.07
N GLU A 38 0.93 12.03 -4.33
CA GLU A 38 -0.08 12.04 -3.27
C GLU A 38 -0.30 10.60 -2.80
N THR A 39 0.35 10.25 -1.70
CA THR A 39 0.39 8.85 -1.25
C THR A 39 -0.98 8.30 -0.87
N ARG A 40 -1.90 9.14 -0.44
CA ARG A 40 -3.25 8.69 -0.09
C ARG A 40 -4.03 8.13 -1.27
N ASN A 41 -3.58 8.40 -2.49
CA ASN A 41 -4.21 7.86 -3.70
C ASN A 41 -3.59 6.56 -4.16
N ILE A 42 -2.60 6.04 -3.46
CA ILE A 42 -1.86 4.85 -3.90
C ILE A 42 -2.77 3.64 -4.02
N LEU A 43 -3.49 3.32 -2.96
CA LEU A 43 -4.35 2.12 -3.00
C LEU A 43 -5.42 2.23 -4.07
N ARG A 44 -6.07 3.37 -4.17
CA ARG A 44 -7.12 3.59 -5.17
C ARG A 44 -6.58 3.44 -6.58
N THR A 45 -5.41 4.01 -6.84
CA THR A 45 -4.77 3.91 -8.15
C THR A 45 -4.39 2.48 -8.47
N SER A 46 -3.84 1.77 -7.50
CA SER A 46 -3.48 0.36 -7.67
C SER A 46 -4.72 -0.48 -8.03
N ARG A 47 -5.81 -0.28 -7.33
CA ARG A 47 -7.05 -1.01 -7.60
C ARG A 47 -7.66 -0.67 -8.95
N LEU A 48 -7.58 0.59 -9.34
CA LEU A 48 -8.07 1.02 -10.66
C LEU A 48 -7.28 0.33 -11.75
N LEU A 49 -5.96 0.30 -11.62
CA LEU A 49 -5.12 -0.36 -12.61
C LEU A 49 -5.41 -1.85 -12.70
N ALA A 50 -5.57 -2.51 -11.56
CA ALA A 50 -5.92 -3.94 -11.53
C ALA A 50 -7.25 -4.20 -12.25
N THR A 51 -8.21 -3.32 -12.05
CA THR A 51 -9.51 -3.44 -12.72
C THR A 51 -9.37 -3.27 -14.23
N ILE A 52 -8.63 -2.27 -14.67
CA ILE A 52 -8.46 -1.97 -16.09
C ILE A 52 -7.70 -3.08 -16.80
N THR A 53 -6.61 -3.57 -16.19
CA THR A 53 -5.73 -4.55 -16.84
C THR A 53 -6.19 -5.99 -16.62
N GLY A 54 -6.99 -6.25 -15.61
CA GLY A 54 -7.34 -7.61 -15.22
C GLY A 54 -6.25 -8.32 -14.43
N PHE A 55 -5.14 -7.64 -14.13
CA PHE A 55 -4.04 -8.22 -13.34
C PHE A 55 -4.15 -7.78 -11.90
N ASP A 56 -4.60 -8.67 -11.04
CA ASP A 56 -4.71 -8.39 -9.61
C ASP A 56 -3.36 -8.38 -8.94
N VAL A 57 -3.28 -7.61 -7.85
CA VAL A 57 -2.09 -7.62 -6.99
C VAL A 57 -2.14 -8.84 -6.10
N GLN A 58 -1.00 -9.47 -5.89
CA GLN A 58 -0.94 -10.61 -4.98
C GLN A 58 -1.26 -10.15 -3.55
N PRO A 59 -1.89 -11.01 -2.75
CA PRO A 59 -2.35 -10.61 -1.41
C PRO A 59 -1.24 -10.10 -0.47
N ASN A 60 -0.04 -10.63 -0.62
CA ASN A 60 1.08 -10.24 0.24
C ASN A 60 1.96 -9.15 -0.34
N LYS A 61 1.51 -8.47 -1.40
CA LYS A 61 2.31 -7.39 -1.96
C LYS A 61 2.36 -6.22 -0.97
N ALA A 62 3.56 -5.66 -0.82
CA ALA A 62 3.75 -4.53 0.08
C ALA A 62 2.80 -3.39 -0.29
N ILE A 63 2.30 -2.71 0.71
CA ILE A 63 1.52 -1.48 0.61
C ILE A 63 0.11 -1.69 0.07
N VAL A 64 -0.05 -2.35 -1.06
CA VAL A 64 -1.36 -2.43 -1.75
C VAL A 64 -2.00 -3.81 -1.72
N GLY A 65 -1.28 -4.84 -1.30
CA GLY A 65 -1.86 -6.16 -1.16
C GLY A 65 -2.84 -6.20 0.02
N ARG A 66 -3.87 -7.04 -0.09
CA ARG A 66 -4.90 -7.08 0.96
C ARG A 66 -4.37 -7.48 2.33
N ASN A 67 -3.22 -8.16 2.38
CA ASN A 67 -2.60 -8.57 3.64
C ASN A 67 -1.54 -7.59 4.14
N ALA A 68 -1.29 -6.50 3.41
CA ALA A 68 -0.20 -5.59 3.72
C ALA A 68 -0.28 -5.03 5.14
N PHE A 69 -1.50 -4.73 5.59
CA PHE A 69 -1.72 -4.16 6.92
C PHE A 69 -2.67 -5.01 7.75
N ALA A 70 -2.70 -6.33 7.52
CA ALA A 70 -3.66 -7.21 8.16
C ALA A 70 -3.54 -7.22 9.69
N HIS A 71 -2.35 -6.99 10.20
CA HIS A 71 -2.11 -7.00 11.65
C HIS A 71 -2.12 -5.61 12.28
N GLU A 72 -2.44 -4.58 11.51
CA GLU A 72 -2.28 -3.21 11.96
C GLU A 72 -3.52 -2.62 12.64
N SER A 73 -4.65 -3.29 12.54
CA SER A 73 -5.92 -2.70 12.96
C SER A 73 -6.09 -2.68 14.48
N GLY A 74 -5.45 -1.80 15.17
CA GLY A 74 -5.69 -1.59 16.59
C GLY A 74 -4.46 -1.36 17.44
N ILE A 75 -3.27 -1.63 16.94
CA ILE A 75 -2.07 -1.52 17.76
C ILE A 75 -0.97 -0.66 17.15
N HIS A 76 -1.09 -0.28 15.91
CA HIS A 76 0.00 0.43 15.22
C HIS A 76 0.24 1.85 15.75
N GLN A 77 -0.75 2.46 16.38
CA GLN A 77 -0.59 3.83 16.89
C GLN A 77 0.51 3.94 17.93
N ASP A 78 0.62 2.96 18.79
CA ASP A 78 1.68 2.98 19.81
C ASP A 78 3.06 2.90 19.18
N GLY A 79 3.21 2.09 18.15
CA GLY A 79 4.47 1.98 17.44
C GLY A 79 4.87 3.28 16.76
N VAL A 80 3.91 3.98 16.17
CA VAL A 80 4.18 5.26 15.52
C VAL A 80 4.77 6.27 16.47
N LEU A 81 4.25 6.31 17.70
CA LEU A 81 4.69 7.31 18.67
C LEU A 81 6.10 7.04 19.20
N LYS A 82 6.57 5.80 19.16
CA LYS A 82 7.84 5.44 19.79
C LYS A 82 9.07 5.82 18.98
N ASP A 83 8.99 5.79 17.66
CA ASP A 83 10.17 5.91 16.81
C ASP A 83 10.11 7.04 15.81
N ALA A 84 9.32 8.07 16.09
CA ALA A 84 9.13 9.17 15.14
C ALA A 84 10.39 9.98 14.86
N SER A 85 11.43 9.86 15.69
CA SER A 85 12.62 10.67 15.55
C SER A 85 13.60 10.19 14.48
N THR A 86 13.58 8.90 14.12
CA THR A 86 14.55 8.34 13.20
C THR A 86 14.00 8.03 11.83
N TYR A 87 12.74 7.65 11.75
CA TYR A 87 12.07 7.39 10.49
C TYR A 87 10.56 7.47 10.70
N GLU A 88 9.84 7.62 9.60
CA GLU A 88 8.39 7.68 9.63
C GLU A 88 7.81 6.29 9.42
N ILE A 89 6.91 5.88 10.33
CA ILE A 89 6.25 4.58 10.21
C ILE A 89 5.08 4.73 9.24
N MET A 90 4.99 3.83 8.28
CA MET A 90 3.90 3.82 7.32
C MET A 90 2.62 3.35 7.99
N THR A 91 1.58 4.17 7.93
CA THR A 91 0.25 3.78 8.42
C THR A 91 -0.62 3.38 7.24
N PRO A 92 -1.64 2.53 7.48
CA PRO A 92 -2.55 2.17 6.39
C PRO A 92 -3.21 3.38 5.75
N GLU A 93 -3.61 4.34 6.56
CA GLU A 93 -4.31 5.54 6.08
C GLU A 93 -3.41 6.39 5.18
N SER A 94 -2.11 6.38 5.41
CA SER A 94 -1.18 7.20 4.63
C SER A 94 -1.12 6.80 3.16
N VAL A 95 -1.52 5.59 2.85
CA VAL A 95 -1.53 5.09 1.47
C VAL A 95 -2.94 4.82 0.95
N GLY A 96 -3.95 5.20 1.70
CA GLY A 96 -5.33 5.16 1.22
C GLY A 96 -6.22 4.07 1.77
N TRP A 97 -5.71 3.24 2.68
CA TRP A 97 -6.55 2.23 3.31
C TRP A 97 -7.53 2.87 4.29
N THR A 98 -8.73 2.35 4.35
CA THR A 98 -9.75 2.78 5.28
C THR A 98 -10.09 1.62 6.22
N LYS A 99 -10.85 1.90 7.27
CA LYS A 99 -11.29 0.83 8.18
C LYS A 99 -12.05 -0.26 7.44
N SER A 100 -12.91 0.11 6.51
CA SER A 100 -13.67 -0.90 5.77
C SER A 100 -12.77 -1.72 4.86
N SER A 101 -11.76 -1.10 4.27
CA SER A 101 -10.77 -1.84 3.46
C SER A 101 -9.99 -2.84 4.30
N LEU A 102 -9.57 -2.43 5.50
CA LEU A 102 -8.83 -3.31 6.40
C LEU A 102 -9.67 -4.47 6.89
N VAL A 103 -10.91 -4.22 7.22
CA VAL A 103 -11.83 -5.28 7.65
C VAL A 103 -12.04 -6.28 6.53
N LEU A 104 -12.24 -5.81 5.31
CA LEU A 104 -12.40 -6.70 4.15
C LEU A 104 -11.16 -7.58 3.97
N GLY A 105 -9.98 -6.99 4.04
CA GLY A 105 -8.72 -7.72 3.92
C GLY A 105 -8.54 -8.74 5.05
N LYS A 106 -8.91 -8.35 6.27
CA LYS A 106 -8.77 -9.19 7.44
C LYS A 106 -9.66 -10.43 7.36
N HIS A 107 -10.90 -10.26 6.88
CA HIS A 107 -11.83 -11.36 6.76
C HIS A 107 -11.68 -12.17 5.48
N SER A 108 -11.08 -11.61 4.51
CA SER A 108 -10.61 -12.15 3.22
C SER A 108 -11.26 -13.41 2.67
N GLY A 109 -12.52 -13.68 2.99
CA GLY A 109 -13.26 -14.76 2.36
C GLY A 109 -13.76 -14.32 0.99
N ARG A 110 -13.86 -15.27 0.06
CA ARG A 110 -14.37 -14.95 -1.27
C ARG A 110 -15.77 -14.34 -1.23
N ALA A 111 -16.62 -14.82 -0.35
CA ALA A 111 -17.97 -14.31 -0.24
C ALA A 111 -17.97 -12.85 0.19
N ALA A 112 -17.20 -12.50 1.21
CA ALA A 112 -17.10 -11.12 1.68
C ALA A 112 -16.56 -10.19 0.58
N PHE A 113 -15.57 -10.65 -0.16
CA PHE A 113 -14.99 -9.88 -1.24
C PHE A 113 -16.00 -9.66 -2.37
N ARG A 114 -16.74 -10.70 -2.74
CA ARG A 114 -17.77 -10.58 -3.77
C ARG A 114 -18.87 -9.62 -3.37
N ASP A 115 -19.31 -9.68 -2.12
CA ASP A 115 -20.36 -8.78 -1.63
C ASP A 115 -19.91 -7.33 -1.70
N LYS A 116 -18.64 -7.08 -1.40
CA LYS A 116 -18.09 -5.73 -1.48
C LYS A 116 -18.04 -5.21 -2.91
N LEU A 117 -17.81 -6.08 -3.88
CA LEU A 117 -17.70 -5.68 -5.28
C LEU A 117 -19.06 -5.46 -5.93
N ARG A 118 -20.10 -6.03 -5.38
CA ARG A 118 -21.45 -5.82 -5.86
C ARG A 118 -21.99 -4.49 -5.36
#